data_0a4ff5adbee655a193fad0006db9ba19
#
_entry.id   0a4ff5adbee655a193fad0006db9ba19
#
_cell.length_a   1.000
_cell.length_b   1.000
_cell.length_c   1.000
_cell.angle_alpha   90.00
_cell.angle_beta   90.00
_cell.angle_gamma   90.00
#
_symmetry.space_group_name_H-M   'P 1'
#
loop_
_entity.id
_entity.type
_entity.pdbx_description
1 polymer ?
#
loop_
_entity_poly.entity_id
_entity_poly.type
_entity_poly.pdbx_seq_one_letter_code
_entity_poly.pdbx_strand_id
1 'polypeptide(L)'
;YSLLKRKKTEAVIDFMPSMTRNELLEELRVRAGFTERSAQGQLCGLWNSKLVHALCKKARIAIDRPMRLADCDNLAALAKEYRITITKTNPVSQSQVCAGGVDLREIDPSTMECVNVPGLYLTGEVLDVDGICGGYNLHWAWATGTLAGKAAANKIGKQRKNR
;
A
#
# COMPACT_ATOMS: atom_id res chain seq x y z
N TYR A 1 -9.71 3.55 -6.34
CA TYR A 1 -10.53 3.68 -7.56
C TYR A 1 -11.53 2.51 -7.73
N SER A 2 -11.08 1.25 -7.55
CA SER A 2 -11.97 0.06 -7.65
C SER A 2 -13.07 0.03 -6.59
N LEU A 3 -12.81 0.55 -5.38
CA LEU A 3 -13.78 0.61 -4.28
C LEU A 3 -14.86 1.67 -4.50
N LEU A 4 -14.56 2.77 -5.21
CA LEU A 4 -15.56 3.80 -5.55
C LEU A 4 -16.61 3.27 -6.54
N LYS A 5 -16.24 2.31 -7.40
CA LYS A 5 -17.14 1.72 -8.39
C LYS A 5 -17.82 0.41 -7.94
N ARG A 6 -17.31 -0.26 -6.89
CA ARG A 6 -17.81 -1.56 -6.42
C ARG A 6 -18.24 -1.45 -4.95
N LYS A 7 -19.42 -1.93 -4.64
CA LYS A 7 -19.94 -1.95 -3.25
C LYS A 7 -19.14 -2.88 -2.31
N LYS A 8 -18.44 -3.88 -2.85
CA LYS A 8 -17.61 -4.83 -2.09
C LYS A 8 -16.39 -5.22 -2.91
N THR A 9 -15.24 -5.30 -2.26
CA THR A 9 -13.99 -5.81 -2.84
C THR A 9 -13.42 -6.85 -1.88
N GLU A 10 -12.99 -8.00 -2.37
CA GLU A 10 -12.28 -9.00 -1.57
C GLU A 10 -10.78 -8.74 -1.69
N ALA A 11 -10.09 -8.67 -0.56
CA ALA A 11 -8.64 -8.69 -0.49
C ALA A 11 -8.18 -10.02 0.10
N VAL A 12 -7.13 -10.59 -0.49
CA VAL A 12 -6.45 -11.79 -0.01
C VAL A 12 -5.07 -11.39 0.46
N ILE A 13 -4.75 -11.72 1.70
CA ILE A 13 -3.48 -11.36 2.33
C ILE A 13 -2.68 -12.63 2.60
N ASP A 14 -1.43 -12.66 2.15
CA ASP A 14 -0.44 -13.64 2.56
C ASP A 14 0.41 -13.05 3.70
N PHE A 15 0.30 -13.61 4.91
CA PHE A 15 1.03 -13.15 6.07
C PHE A 15 2.43 -13.79 6.23
N MET A 16 2.83 -14.65 5.30
CA MET A 16 4.16 -15.27 5.29
C MET A 16 4.66 -15.47 3.85
N PRO A 17 4.90 -14.37 3.09
CA PRO A 17 5.25 -14.45 1.67
C PRO A 17 6.61 -15.11 1.41
N SER A 18 7.48 -15.17 2.44
CA SER A 18 8.80 -15.80 2.36
C SER A 18 8.77 -17.33 2.42
N MET A 19 7.63 -17.93 2.77
CA MET A 19 7.46 -19.39 2.87
C MET A 19 6.33 -19.87 1.99
N THR A 20 6.48 -21.05 1.40
CA THR A 20 5.38 -21.80 0.80
C THR A 20 4.41 -22.29 1.88
N ARG A 21 3.20 -22.71 1.49
CA ARG A 21 2.23 -23.29 2.45
C ARG A 21 2.79 -24.52 3.15
N ASN A 22 3.52 -25.38 2.44
CA ASN A 22 4.08 -26.61 3.01
C ASN A 22 5.19 -26.30 4.01
N GLU A 23 6.09 -25.37 3.70
CA GLU A 23 7.13 -24.94 4.64
C GLU A 23 6.52 -24.35 5.91
N LEU A 24 5.52 -23.50 5.77
CA LEU A 24 4.81 -22.92 6.91
C LEU A 24 4.09 -24.00 7.73
N LEU A 25 3.48 -24.99 7.07
CA LEU A 25 2.81 -26.12 7.76
C LEU A 25 3.82 -26.93 8.60
N GLU A 26 4.98 -27.24 8.06
CA GLU A 26 6.02 -27.98 8.80
C GLU A 26 6.54 -27.15 9.99
N GLU A 27 6.77 -25.86 9.81
CA GLU A 27 7.15 -24.96 10.91
C GLU A 27 6.09 -24.93 12.02
N LEU A 28 4.82 -24.87 11.67
CA LEU A 28 3.71 -24.91 12.63
C LEU A 28 3.63 -26.25 13.37
N ARG A 29 3.89 -27.37 12.69
CA ARG A 29 3.92 -28.70 13.32
C ARG A 29 5.05 -28.82 14.36
N VAL A 30 6.23 -28.32 14.03
CA VAL A 30 7.36 -28.27 14.97
C VAL A 30 6.98 -27.46 16.21
N ARG A 31 6.36 -26.30 16.03
CA ARG A 31 5.95 -25.41 17.12
C ARG A 31 4.81 -25.99 17.96
N ALA A 32 3.89 -26.70 17.34
CA ALA A 32 2.82 -27.43 18.07
C ALA A 32 3.36 -28.51 19.00
N GLY A 33 4.58 -28.99 18.75
CA GLY A 33 5.30 -29.91 19.64
C GLY A 33 5.72 -29.33 21.00
N PHE A 34 5.76 -27.99 21.13
CA PHE A 34 6.07 -27.31 22.41
C PHE A 34 4.82 -27.23 23.29
N THR A 35 4.36 -28.38 23.79
CA THR A 35 3.08 -28.54 24.49
C THR A 35 3.00 -27.83 25.85
N GLU A 36 4.12 -27.38 26.40
CA GLU A 36 4.21 -26.55 27.59
C GLU A 36 3.89 -25.06 27.34
N ARG A 37 3.81 -24.66 26.07
CA ARG A 37 3.51 -23.28 25.68
C ARG A 37 2.09 -23.13 25.17
N SER A 38 1.47 -22.00 25.47
CA SER A 38 0.20 -21.62 24.83
C SER A 38 0.39 -21.37 23.34
N ALA A 39 -0.70 -21.37 22.55
CA ALA A 39 -0.65 -21.06 21.13
C ALA A 39 0.01 -19.68 20.85
N GLN A 40 -0.21 -18.70 21.73
CA GLN A 40 0.48 -17.43 21.65
C GLN A 40 2.00 -17.60 21.77
N GLY A 41 2.47 -18.39 22.70
CA GLY A 41 3.90 -18.67 22.91
C GLY A 41 4.51 -19.51 21.79
N GLN A 42 3.76 -20.50 21.27
CA GLN A 42 4.18 -21.33 20.14
C GLN A 42 4.33 -20.51 18.84
N LEU A 43 3.47 -19.51 18.63
CA LEU A 43 3.46 -18.68 17.43
C LEU A 43 4.29 -17.37 17.57
N CYS A 44 4.87 -17.15 18.75
CA CYS A 44 5.79 -16.05 19.00
C CYS A 44 7.02 -16.15 18.06
N GLY A 45 7.41 -15.02 17.47
CA GLY A 45 8.51 -14.97 16.50
C GLY A 45 8.13 -15.24 15.04
N LEU A 46 6.98 -15.90 14.76
CA LEU A 46 6.42 -15.94 13.41
C LEU A 46 5.66 -14.66 13.09
N TRP A 47 4.81 -14.23 14.00
CA TRP A 47 3.94 -13.07 13.84
C TRP A 47 3.88 -12.23 15.10
N ASN A 48 3.53 -10.95 14.94
CA ASN A 48 3.26 -10.11 16.10
C ASN A 48 2.00 -10.58 16.86
N SER A 49 1.91 -10.24 18.14
CA SER A 49 0.86 -10.70 19.05
C SER A 49 -0.57 -10.39 18.53
N LYS A 50 -0.80 -9.21 17.93
CA LYS A 50 -2.12 -8.84 17.40
C LYS A 50 -2.54 -9.74 16.23
N LEU A 51 -1.58 -10.08 15.35
CA LEU A 51 -1.85 -10.97 14.22
C LEU A 51 -2.08 -12.41 14.69
N VAL A 52 -1.28 -12.89 15.66
CA VAL A 52 -1.51 -14.20 16.31
C VAL A 52 -2.94 -14.29 16.85
N HIS A 53 -3.40 -13.28 17.59
CA HIS A 53 -4.79 -13.24 18.08
C HIS A 53 -5.82 -13.30 16.95
N ALA A 54 -5.63 -12.55 15.89
CA ALA A 54 -6.56 -12.51 14.75
C ALA A 54 -6.63 -13.87 14.03
N LEU A 55 -5.46 -14.48 13.78
CA LEU A 55 -5.36 -15.79 13.13
C LEU A 55 -5.95 -16.90 14.01
N CYS A 56 -5.59 -16.97 15.29
CA CYS A 56 -6.13 -17.97 16.24
C CYS A 56 -7.65 -17.83 16.36
N LYS A 57 -8.17 -16.61 16.51
CA LYS A 57 -9.61 -16.37 16.56
C LYS A 57 -10.33 -16.89 15.32
N LYS A 58 -9.80 -16.60 14.12
CA LYS A 58 -10.41 -17.04 12.85
C LYS A 58 -10.25 -18.55 12.64
N ALA A 59 -9.14 -19.14 13.07
CA ALA A 59 -8.89 -20.58 13.04
C ALA A 59 -9.62 -21.36 14.15
N ARG A 60 -10.28 -20.66 15.12
CA ARG A 60 -10.93 -21.24 16.31
C ARG A 60 -9.95 -21.98 17.23
N ILE A 61 -8.73 -21.46 17.34
CA ILE A 61 -7.69 -21.96 18.22
C ILE A 61 -7.73 -21.17 19.53
N ALA A 62 -7.77 -21.87 20.67
CA ALA A 62 -7.68 -21.23 21.98
C ALA A 62 -6.26 -20.70 22.20
N ILE A 63 -6.12 -19.39 22.42
CA ILE A 63 -4.82 -18.73 22.42
C ILE A 63 -4.01 -19.01 23.70
N ASP A 64 -4.70 -19.31 24.79
CA ASP A 64 -4.18 -19.58 26.14
C ASP A 64 -3.78 -21.06 26.38
N ARG A 65 -4.02 -21.93 25.41
CA ARG A 65 -3.68 -23.34 25.44
C ARG A 65 -2.75 -23.72 24.30
N PRO A 66 -2.03 -24.85 24.40
CA PRO A 66 -1.23 -25.34 23.30
C PRO A 66 -2.07 -25.58 22.04
N MET A 67 -1.53 -25.19 20.89
CA MET A 67 -2.08 -25.52 19.59
C MET A 67 -1.91 -27.02 19.31
N ARG A 68 -2.91 -27.65 18.74
CA ARG A 68 -2.87 -29.08 18.38
C ARG A 68 -2.29 -29.24 16.97
N LEU A 69 -1.69 -30.41 16.71
CA LEU A 69 -1.22 -30.76 15.35
C LEU A 69 -2.34 -30.68 14.29
N ALA A 70 -3.56 -31.03 14.67
CA ALA A 70 -4.73 -30.97 13.80
C ALA A 70 -5.10 -29.51 13.37
N ASP A 71 -4.65 -28.51 14.12
CA ASP A 71 -4.95 -27.10 13.86
C ASP A 71 -3.97 -26.50 12.85
N CYS A 72 -2.79 -27.13 12.62
CA CYS A 72 -1.68 -26.56 11.83
C CYS A 72 -2.05 -26.37 10.37
N ASP A 73 -2.72 -27.32 9.72
CA ASP A 73 -3.06 -27.21 8.30
C ASP A 73 -4.05 -26.07 8.04
N ASN A 74 -5.08 -25.95 8.87
CA ASN A 74 -6.04 -24.87 8.80
C ASN A 74 -5.38 -23.50 9.05
N LEU A 75 -4.47 -23.41 10.02
CA LEU A 75 -3.75 -22.18 10.33
C LEU A 75 -2.80 -21.79 9.20
N ALA A 76 -2.08 -22.76 8.60
CA ALA A 76 -1.20 -22.52 7.46
C ALA A 76 -1.99 -22.01 6.25
N ALA A 77 -3.11 -22.67 5.90
CA ALA A 77 -3.98 -22.24 4.81
C ALA A 77 -4.51 -20.82 5.04
N LEU A 78 -4.99 -20.55 6.26
CA LEU A 78 -5.53 -19.26 6.63
C LEU A 78 -4.47 -18.14 6.58
N ALA A 79 -3.26 -18.41 7.04
CA ALA A 79 -2.18 -17.44 7.03
C ALA A 79 -1.69 -17.11 5.60
N LYS A 80 -1.77 -18.06 4.68
CA LYS A 80 -1.40 -17.87 3.26
C LYS A 80 -2.50 -17.21 2.43
N GLU A 81 -3.78 -17.42 2.81
CA GLU A 81 -4.93 -16.88 2.07
C GLU A 81 -5.94 -16.24 3.03
N TYR A 82 -5.52 -15.22 3.76
CA TYR A 82 -6.42 -14.50 4.66
C TYR A 82 -7.35 -13.58 3.88
N ARG A 83 -8.60 -14.00 3.71
CA ARG A 83 -9.61 -13.25 2.95
C ARG A 83 -10.36 -12.27 3.83
N ILE A 84 -10.43 -11.02 3.38
CA ILE A 84 -11.21 -9.94 3.99
C ILE A 84 -12.08 -9.25 2.95
N THR A 85 -13.31 -8.95 3.35
CA THR A 85 -14.20 -8.15 2.52
C THR A 85 -14.06 -6.68 2.90
N ILE A 86 -13.65 -5.85 1.95
CA ILE A 86 -13.57 -4.41 2.11
C ILE A 86 -14.89 -3.81 1.61
N THR A 87 -15.64 -3.18 2.50
CA THR A 87 -16.98 -2.65 2.21
C THR A 87 -17.00 -1.14 1.98
N LYS A 88 -16.00 -0.42 2.50
CA LYS A 88 -15.88 1.04 2.39
C LYS A 88 -14.45 1.50 2.53
N THR A 89 -14.16 2.70 2.06
CA THR A 89 -12.91 3.43 2.31
C THR A 89 -13.01 4.21 3.63
N ASN A 90 -11.89 4.67 4.13
CA ASN A 90 -11.86 5.69 5.17
C ASN A 90 -12.46 7.02 4.64
N PRO A 91 -12.86 7.95 5.53
CA PRO A 91 -13.28 9.28 5.13
C PRO A 91 -12.21 9.98 4.27
N VAL A 92 -12.65 10.80 3.31
CA VAL A 92 -11.75 11.58 2.42
C VAL A 92 -10.78 12.45 3.22
N SER A 93 -11.19 12.95 4.40
CA SER A 93 -10.34 13.73 5.30
C SER A 93 -9.09 12.99 5.81
N GLN A 94 -9.04 11.67 5.67
CA GLN A 94 -7.88 10.81 6.00
C GLN A 94 -7.09 10.38 4.75
N SER A 95 -7.47 10.88 3.58
CA SER A 95 -6.74 10.60 2.33
C SER A 95 -5.41 11.33 2.32
N GLN A 96 -4.33 10.63 1.96
CA GLN A 96 -2.99 11.22 1.81
C GLN A 96 -2.71 11.63 0.36
N VAL A 97 -3.45 11.09 -0.59
CA VAL A 97 -3.36 11.38 -2.04
C VAL A 97 -4.75 11.35 -2.65
N CYS A 98 -4.96 12.13 -3.72
CA CYS A 98 -6.20 12.15 -4.48
C CYS A 98 -5.91 11.70 -5.92
N ALA A 99 -6.74 10.79 -6.44
CA ALA A 99 -6.70 10.40 -7.85
C ALA A 99 -7.42 11.44 -8.71
N GLY A 100 -6.88 11.68 -9.90
CA GLY A 100 -7.38 12.69 -10.82
C GLY A 100 -6.60 14.00 -10.75
N GLY A 101 -6.81 14.87 -11.71
CA GLY A 101 -6.10 16.13 -11.84
C GLY A 101 -6.17 16.67 -13.28
N VAL A 102 -5.29 17.59 -13.60
CA VAL A 102 -5.15 18.12 -14.96
C VAL A 102 -4.52 17.05 -15.84
N ASP A 103 -5.12 16.84 -17.02
CA ASP A 103 -4.66 15.87 -18.01
C ASP A 103 -3.24 16.20 -18.48
N LEU A 104 -2.35 15.22 -18.47
CA LEU A 104 -0.96 15.40 -18.87
C LEU A 104 -0.79 15.82 -20.35
N ARG A 105 -1.79 15.55 -21.19
CA ARG A 105 -1.80 16.01 -22.59
C ARG A 105 -1.89 17.52 -22.74
N GLU A 106 -2.32 18.21 -21.68
CA GLU A 106 -2.41 19.67 -21.63
C GLU A 106 -1.11 20.33 -21.12
N ILE A 107 -0.08 19.54 -20.81
CA ILE A 107 1.17 20.01 -20.20
C ILE A 107 2.35 19.63 -21.09
N ASP A 108 3.24 20.60 -21.35
CA ASP A 108 4.55 20.31 -21.95
C ASP A 108 5.46 19.64 -20.90
N PRO A 109 5.82 18.35 -21.09
CA PRO A 109 6.60 17.60 -20.10
C PRO A 109 8.03 18.12 -19.90
N SER A 110 8.55 18.92 -20.81
CA SER A 110 9.89 19.50 -20.71
C SER A 110 9.94 20.78 -19.88
N THR A 111 8.82 21.48 -19.76
CA THR A 111 8.72 22.79 -19.11
C THR A 111 7.68 22.84 -17.99
N MET A 112 6.76 21.91 -17.95
CA MET A 112 5.55 21.93 -17.12
C MET A 112 4.62 23.10 -17.44
N GLU A 113 4.78 23.76 -18.58
CA GLU A 113 3.90 24.83 -19.04
C GLU A 113 2.61 24.24 -19.63
N CYS A 114 1.47 24.86 -19.32
CA CYS A 114 0.19 24.47 -19.90
C CYS A 114 0.17 24.85 -21.41
N VAL A 115 -0.14 23.87 -22.26
CA VAL A 115 -0.17 24.05 -23.72
C VAL A 115 -1.21 25.10 -24.14
N ASN A 116 -2.37 25.10 -23.47
CA ASN A 116 -3.52 25.93 -23.79
C ASN A 116 -3.47 27.31 -23.14
N VAL A 117 -2.59 27.52 -22.13
CA VAL A 117 -2.49 28.77 -21.37
C VAL A 117 -1.03 29.15 -21.20
N PRO A 118 -0.44 29.91 -22.16
CA PRO A 118 0.95 30.34 -22.09
C PRO A 118 1.27 31.12 -20.81
N GLY A 119 2.34 30.73 -20.11
CA GLY A 119 2.77 31.36 -18.86
C GLY A 119 2.18 30.70 -17.61
N LEU A 120 1.25 29.75 -17.73
CA LEU A 120 0.76 28.94 -16.63
C LEU A 120 1.60 27.68 -16.53
N TYR A 121 2.16 27.40 -15.32
CA TYR A 121 2.92 26.20 -15.01
C TYR A 121 2.18 25.42 -13.94
N LEU A 122 2.01 24.12 -14.15
CA LEU A 122 1.32 23.23 -13.21
C LEU A 122 2.27 22.10 -12.77
N THR A 123 2.34 21.82 -11.48
CA THR A 123 3.31 20.87 -10.92
C THR A 123 2.74 20.06 -9.76
N GLY A 124 3.32 18.89 -9.49
CA GLY A 124 2.93 18.06 -8.36
C GLY A 124 1.57 17.41 -8.52
N GLU A 125 0.82 17.31 -7.43
CA GLU A 125 -0.41 16.51 -7.31
C GLU A 125 -1.62 17.12 -8.05
N VAL A 126 -1.52 18.37 -8.50
CA VAL A 126 -2.56 18.98 -9.35
C VAL A 126 -2.65 18.30 -10.74
N LEU A 127 -1.58 17.63 -11.16
CA LEU A 127 -1.52 16.82 -12.37
C LEU A 127 -2.06 15.41 -12.10
N ASP A 128 -2.72 14.80 -13.07
CA ASP A 128 -3.25 13.43 -12.97
C ASP A 128 -2.13 12.37 -12.99
N VAL A 129 -1.33 12.36 -11.92
CA VAL A 129 -0.22 11.42 -11.70
C VAL A 129 -0.27 10.87 -10.29
N ASP A 130 -0.49 9.58 -10.17
CA ASP A 130 -0.52 8.86 -8.91
C ASP A 130 0.70 7.94 -8.78
N GLY A 131 1.64 8.31 -7.92
CA GLY A 131 2.77 7.46 -7.54
C GLY A 131 2.36 6.43 -6.47
N ILE A 132 3.03 5.26 -6.50
CA ILE A 132 2.89 4.28 -5.42
C ILE A 132 3.38 4.86 -4.09
N CYS A 133 2.88 4.32 -2.98
CA CYS A 133 3.36 4.69 -1.64
C CYS A 133 4.87 4.42 -1.53
N GLY A 134 5.62 5.40 -0.93
CA GLY A 134 7.08 5.30 -0.79
C GLY A 134 7.83 6.58 -1.21
N GLY A 135 7.15 7.75 -1.19
CA GLY A 135 7.77 9.05 -1.46
C GLY A 135 7.73 9.48 -2.94
N TYR A 136 7.20 8.66 -3.84
CA TYR A 136 7.17 8.96 -5.28
C TYR A 136 6.37 10.23 -5.61
N ASN A 137 5.26 10.48 -4.92
CA ASN A 137 4.45 11.70 -5.14
C ASN A 137 5.20 12.97 -4.72
N LEU A 138 5.97 12.93 -3.63
CA LEU A 138 6.85 14.03 -3.21
C LEU A 138 7.98 14.24 -4.22
N HIS A 139 8.60 13.16 -4.69
CA HIS A 139 9.65 13.24 -5.71
C HIS A 139 9.14 13.85 -7.01
N TRP A 140 7.95 13.43 -7.45
CA TRP A 140 7.26 14.00 -8.59
C TRP A 140 7.02 15.52 -8.42
N ALA A 141 6.52 15.93 -7.25
CA ALA A 141 6.28 17.36 -6.97
C ALA A 141 7.57 18.17 -7.01
N TRP A 142 8.67 17.67 -6.47
CA TRP A 142 9.96 18.35 -6.51
C TRP A 142 10.57 18.42 -7.92
N ALA A 143 10.51 17.32 -8.66
CA ALA A 143 11.03 17.25 -10.02
C ALA A 143 10.29 18.22 -10.95
N THR A 144 8.96 18.14 -10.94
CA THR A 144 8.12 19.02 -11.79
C THR A 144 8.21 20.50 -11.37
N GLY A 145 8.26 20.78 -10.05
CA GLY A 145 8.47 22.13 -9.54
C GLY A 145 9.82 22.72 -9.98
N THR A 146 10.89 21.90 -9.99
CA THR A 146 12.20 22.31 -10.47
C THR A 146 12.20 22.60 -11.97
N LEU A 147 11.55 21.76 -12.77
CA LEU A 147 11.41 21.99 -14.22
C LEU A 147 10.65 23.29 -14.51
N ALA A 148 9.50 23.47 -13.89
CA ALA A 148 8.68 24.68 -14.05
C ALA A 148 9.42 25.94 -13.65
N GLY A 149 10.11 25.94 -12.52
CA GLY A 149 10.89 27.09 -12.06
C GLY A 149 12.01 27.48 -13.01
N LYS A 150 12.76 26.50 -13.53
CA LYS A 150 13.80 26.75 -14.55
C LYS A 150 13.23 27.27 -15.85
N ALA A 151 12.13 26.71 -16.33
CA ALA A 151 11.48 27.12 -17.57
C ALA A 151 10.94 28.56 -17.47
N ALA A 152 10.25 28.87 -16.37
CA ALA A 152 9.73 30.24 -16.14
C ALA A 152 10.84 31.27 -16.06
N ALA A 153 11.93 31.00 -15.33
CA ALA A 153 13.08 31.89 -15.23
C ALA A 153 13.74 32.14 -16.59
N ASN A 154 13.93 31.11 -17.40
CA ASN A 154 14.51 31.22 -18.75
C ASN A 154 13.60 32.02 -19.68
N LYS A 155 12.29 31.88 -19.60
CA LYS A 155 11.32 32.64 -20.40
C LYS A 155 11.38 34.13 -20.08
N ILE A 156 11.42 34.49 -18.79
CA ILE A 156 11.57 35.90 -18.35
C ILE A 156 12.92 36.49 -18.78
N GLY A 157 14.01 35.72 -18.63
CA GLY A 157 15.35 36.16 -19.04
C GLY A 157 15.46 36.47 -20.55
N LYS A 158 14.81 35.67 -21.41
CA LYS A 158 14.74 35.91 -22.85
C LYS A 158 13.92 37.19 -23.19
N GLN A 159 12.79 37.39 -22.50
CA GLN A 159 11.96 38.60 -22.72
C GLN A 159 12.68 39.90 -22.34
N ARG A 160 13.52 39.86 -21.28
CA ARG A 160 14.33 41.04 -20.88
C ARG A 160 15.46 41.38 -21.84
N LYS A 161 16.02 40.37 -22.52
CA LYS A 161 17.09 40.61 -23.53
C LYS A 161 16.58 41.17 -24.87
N ASN A 162 15.28 40.97 -25.13
CA ASN A 162 14.64 41.43 -26.36
C ASN A 162 13.93 42.80 -26.23
N ARG A 163 14.08 43.46 -25.09
CA ARG A 163 13.66 44.84 -24.82
C ARG A 163 14.90 45.75 -24.72
#